data_57acdc2a1bcf5d7e9793829d6c333075
#
_entry.id   57acdc2a1bcf5d7e9793829d6c333075
#
_cell.length_a   1.000
_cell.length_b   1.000
_cell.length_c   1.000
_cell.angle_alpha   90.00
_cell.angle_beta   90.00
_cell.angle_gamma   90.00
#
_symmetry.space_group_name_H-M   'P 1'
#
loop_
_entity.id
_entity.type
_entity.pdbx_description
1 polymer ?
#
loop_
_entity_poly.entity_id
_entity_poly.type
_entity_poly.pdbx_seq_one_letter_code
_entity_poly.pdbx_strand_id
1 'polypeptide(L)'
;MSGRNAFVGAAALTAAPAQKIARGLSVVTVAQLTEFDEIVDVRSEGEFAEDHVPGALSCPVLSNEERARVGTLYKQVSPFEAKKVGAALISANIARHLQERFHDRPRDWRPLVYCWRGGSRSGALAQVLHQVGWHVGQLEGGYRAYRRQVLADLVVLPTRFQWRAVCGLTGAGKSRLLRALEACGGQVLDLEALAAHRGSVLGSLPDLPQPSQKMFESLVWNALRQFSPSRPVYVEAESKKIGVLRVPDALVAAMWASPCVVIEAPVRARVALLKAEYEHFITDPAALTAKLECLSGLYGRAVIEKWRALIDAARWDELTEDLLIRHYDPAYTRSTLKHYPSLSRAPRLRLAAATDAEFTRLAQQCLA
;
A
#
# COMPACT_ATOMS: atom_id res chain seq x y z
N MET A 1 18.71 -10.09 -16.89
CA MET A 1 17.67 -11.13 -17.05
C MET A 1 16.41 -10.63 -16.38
N SER A 2 15.40 -10.31 -17.17
CA SER A 2 14.19 -9.58 -16.78
C SER A 2 13.17 -10.55 -16.18
N GLY A 3 12.89 -10.44 -14.89
CA GLY A 3 11.79 -11.15 -14.22
C GLY A 3 10.49 -10.39 -14.41
N ARG A 4 9.66 -10.82 -15.34
CA ARG A 4 8.28 -10.36 -15.48
C ARG A 4 7.46 -10.96 -14.34
N ASN A 5 6.97 -10.13 -13.41
CA ASN A 5 5.90 -10.51 -12.50
C ASN A 5 4.59 -10.59 -13.29
N ALA A 6 4.21 -11.81 -13.62
CA ALA A 6 2.89 -12.12 -14.18
C ALA A 6 1.87 -12.13 -13.04
N PHE A 7 0.98 -11.16 -13.03
CA PHE A 7 -0.28 -11.24 -12.26
C PHE A 7 -1.19 -12.25 -12.95
N VAL A 8 -1.38 -13.40 -12.33
CA VAL A 8 -2.31 -14.45 -12.81
C VAL A 8 -3.61 -14.35 -12.01
N GLY A 9 -4.69 -14.17 -12.74
CA GLY A 9 -6.00 -14.74 -12.45
C GLY A 9 -6.92 -14.01 -11.47
N ALA A 10 -7.58 -12.94 -11.92
CA ALA A 10 -8.84 -12.49 -11.31
C ALA A 10 -10.00 -13.32 -11.93
N ALA A 11 -10.69 -14.07 -11.08
CA ALA A 11 -11.94 -14.74 -11.45
C ALA A 11 -13.01 -13.69 -11.82
N ALA A 12 -13.66 -13.88 -12.95
CA ALA A 12 -14.63 -12.99 -13.55
C ALA A 12 -15.80 -12.70 -12.61
N LEU A 13 -15.88 -11.47 -12.13
CA LEU A 13 -17.14 -10.86 -11.74
C LEU A 13 -17.91 -10.60 -13.02
N THR A 14 -19.15 -11.09 -13.12
CA THR A 14 -20.08 -10.81 -14.21
C THR A 14 -20.20 -9.30 -14.40
N ALA A 15 -19.50 -8.80 -15.38
CA ALA A 15 -19.57 -7.41 -15.79
C ALA A 15 -21.00 -7.09 -16.28
N ALA A 16 -21.60 -6.06 -15.72
CA ALA A 16 -22.72 -5.39 -16.36
C ALA A 16 -22.33 -5.05 -17.80
N PRO A 17 -23.26 -5.08 -18.78
CA PRO A 17 -22.92 -4.88 -20.18
C PRO A 17 -22.19 -3.53 -20.34
N ALA A 18 -20.98 -3.58 -20.88
CA ALA A 18 -20.17 -2.42 -21.15
C ALA A 18 -21.01 -1.48 -22.03
N GLN A 19 -21.44 -0.35 -21.46
CA GLN A 19 -21.96 0.75 -22.27
C GLN A 19 -20.87 1.10 -23.29
N LYS A 20 -21.23 1.08 -24.59
CA LYS A 20 -20.34 1.48 -25.66
C LYS A 20 -19.85 2.91 -25.36
N ILE A 21 -18.63 3.05 -24.87
CA ILE A 21 -17.99 4.35 -24.70
C ILE A 21 -17.96 5.01 -26.08
N ALA A 22 -18.53 6.19 -26.17
CA ALA A 22 -18.57 6.94 -27.43
C ALA A 22 -17.13 7.14 -27.95
N ARG A 23 -16.91 6.91 -29.24
CA ARG A 23 -15.60 7.15 -29.87
C ARG A 23 -15.23 8.61 -29.71
N GLY A 24 -14.17 8.93 -28.93
CA GLY A 24 -13.73 10.31 -28.77
C GLY A 24 -13.03 10.61 -27.45
N LEU A 25 -12.80 11.88 -27.22
CA LEU A 25 -12.35 12.40 -25.92
C LEU A 25 -13.57 12.49 -24.99
N SER A 26 -13.55 11.79 -23.87
CA SER A 26 -14.63 11.79 -22.87
C SER A 26 -14.15 12.37 -21.55
N VAL A 27 -15.04 13.11 -20.88
CA VAL A 27 -14.82 13.51 -19.48
C VAL A 27 -15.48 12.47 -18.59
N VAL A 28 -14.73 11.91 -17.65
CA VAL A 28 -15.16 10.78 -16.83
C VAL A 28 -14.92 11.03 -15.36
N THR A 29 -15.66 10.34 -14.52
CA THR A 29 -15.58 10.44 -13.06
C THR A 29 -14.65 9.38 -12.45
N VAL A 30 -14.34 9.50 -11.15
CA VAL A 30 -13.54 8.52 -10.41
C VAL A 30 -14.17 7.12 -10.39
N ALA A 31 -15.49 7.00 -10.51
CA ALA A 31 -16.16 5.71 -10.56
C ALA A 31 -15.78 4.88 -11.80
N GLN A 32 -15.35 5.54 -12.87
CA GLN A 32 -15.04 4.94 -14.16
C GLN A 32 -13.55 4.60 -14.37
N LEU A 33 -12.71 4.73 -13.35
CA LEU A 33 -11.27 4.45 -13.45
C LEU A 33 -10.97 3.05 -14.02
N THR A 34 -11.77 2.05 -13.70
CA THR A 34 -11.60 0.66 -14.14
C THR A 34 -12.07 0.38 -15.57
N GLU A 35 -12.67 1.35 -16.24
CA GLU A 35 -13.10 1.22 -17.62
C GLU A 35 -11.96 1.47 -18.63
N PHE A 36 -10.81 1.92 -18.14
CA PHE A 36 -9.63 2.28 -18.93
C PHE A 36 -8.51 1.27 -18.75
N ASP A 37 -7.71 1.08 -19.79
CA ASP A 37 -6.61 0.11 -19.79
C ASP A 37 -5.40 0.63 -19.01
N GLU A 38 -5.21 1.95 -18.98
CA GLU A 38 -4.08 2.58 -18.29
C GLU A 38 -4.46 3.98 -17.82
N ILE A 39 -3.99 4.35 -16.65
CA ILE A 39 -4.20 5.68 -16.06
C ILE A 39 -2.90 6.46 -16.17
N VAL A 40 -2.95 7.66 -16.73
CA VAL A 40 -1.78 8.51 -16.99
C VAL A 40 -1.85 9.77 -16.14
N ASP A 41 -0.90 9.91 -15.23
CA ASP A 41 -0.72 11.11 -14.42
C ASP A 41 0.25 12.08 -15.11
N VAL A 42 -0.24 13.24 -15.49
CA VAL A 42 0.57 14.28 -16.14
C VAL A 42 1.05 15.38 -15.19
N ARG A 43 0.93 15.15 -13.88
CA ARG A 43 1.49 16.06 -12.87
C ARG A 43 3.01 15.92 -12.82
N SER A 44 3.67 16.80 -12.09
CA SER A 44 5.12 16.72 -11.92
C SER A 44 5.53 15.52 -11.06
N GLU A 45 6.79 15.13 -11.13
CA GLU A 45 7.36 13.97 -10.44
C GLU A 45 7.14 14.06 -8.92
N GLY A 46 7.30 15.24 -8.33
CA GLY A 46 7.07 15.44 -6.90
C GLY A 46 5.59 15.33 -6.51
N GLU A 47 4.67 15.81 -7.37
CA GLU A 47 3.23 15.62 -7.15
C GLU A 47 2.85 14.13 -7.22
N PHE A 48 3.45 13.37 -8.15
CA PHE A 48 3.25 11.94 -8.31
C PHE A 48 3.83 11.14 -7.13
N ALA A 49 5.05 11.45 -6.71
CA ALA A 49 5.72 10.78 -5.60
C ALA A 49 4.97 10.94 -4.26
N GLU A 50 4.31 12.09 -4.06
CA GLU A 50 3.53 12.33 -2.85
C GLU A 50 2.27 11.43 -2.78
N ASP A 51 1.50 11.37 -3.88
CA ASP A 51 0.31 10.51 -4.01
C ASP A 51 -0.15 10.49 -5.47
N HIS A 52 -0.68 9.36 -5.91
CA HIS A 52 -1.24 9.16 -7.25
C HIS A 52 -2.32 8.08 -7.24
N VAL A 53 -3.07 7.94 -8.33
CA VAL A 53 -3.97 6.80 -8.50
C VAL A 53 -3.12 5.53 -8.59
N PRO A 54 -3.32 4.53 -7.69
CA PRO A 54 -2.51 3.31 -7.71
C PRO A 54 -2.47 2.63 -9.09
N GLY A 55 -1.27 2.35 -9.56
CA GLY A 55 -1.03 1.80 -10.90
C GLY A 55 -0.96 2.84 -12.03
N ALA A 56 -1.10 4.15 -11.74
CA ALA A 56 -0.96 5.17 -12.76
C ALA A 56 0.48 5.28 -13.28
N LEU A 57 0.60 5.54 -14.58
CA LEU A 57 1.87 5.84 -15.24
C LEU A 57 2.22 7.32 -15.07
N SER A 58 3.41 7.61 -14.54
CA SER A 58 3.91 8.98 -14.44
C SER A 58 4.41 9.48 -15.80
N CYS A 59 3.72 10.49 -16.36
CA CYS A 59 4.06 11.13 -17.62
C CYS A 59 3.97 12.66 -17.47
N PRO A 60 4.86 13.29 -16.70
CA PRO A 60 4.78 14.71 -16.42
C PRO A 60 4.89 15.54 -17.69
N VAL A 61 3.87 16.37 -17.94
CA VAL A 61 3.91 17.35 -19.04
C VAL A 61 4.59 18.67 -18.63
N LEU A 62 4.87 18.82 -17.34
CA LEU A 62 5.79 19.80 -16.76
C LEU A 62 6.56 19.13 -15.64
N SER A 63 7.89 19.20 -15.67
CA SER A 63 8.73 18.77 -14.56
C SER A 63 8.49 19.64 -13.30
N ASN A 64 9.06 19.26 -12.16
CA ASN A 64 9.01 20.09 -10.95
C ASN A 64 9.53 21.51 -11.19
N GLU A 65 10.66 21.65 -11.89
CA GLU A 65 11.28 22.93 -12.19
C GLU A 65 10.45 23.74 -13.19
N GLU A 66 10.01 23.12 -14.27
CA GLU A 66 9.17 23.77 -15.28
C GLU A 66 7.86 24.25 -14.68
N ARG A 67 7.23 23.42 -13.82
CA ARG A 67 6.00 23.81 -13.10
C ARG A 67 6.23 24.98 -12.17
N ALA A 68 7.34 25.01 -11.44
CA ALA A 68 7.72 26.13 -10.58
C ALA A 68 7.95 27.41 -11.40
N ARG A 69 8.68 27.31 -12.52
CA ARG A 69 8.92 28.41 -13.46
C ARG A 69 7.63 28.99 -14.01
N VAL A 70 6.74 28.15 -14.54
CA VAL A 70 5.45 28.59 -15.08
C VAL A 70 4.58 29.20 -13.99
N GLY A 71 4.57 28.62 -12.77
CA GLY A 71 3.84 29.15 -11.63
C GLY A 71 4.35 30.52 -11.16
N THR A 72 5.65 30.76 -11.20
CA THR A 72 6.27 32.07 -10.89
C THR A 72 5.87 33.12 -11.93
N LEU A 73 6.00 32.79 -13.23
CA LEU A 73 5.56 33.68 -14.31
C LEU A 73 4.08 34.04 -14.18
N TYR A 74 3.24 33.09 -13.82
CA TYR A 74 1.79 33.33 -13.65
C TYR A 74 1.49 34.33 -12.53
N LYS A 75 2.23 34.27 -11.42
CA LYS A 75 2.02 35.15 -10.25
C LYS A 75 2.71 36.52 -10.38
N GLN A 76 3.92 36.53 -10.95
CA GLN A 76 4.81 37.71 -10.88
C GLN A 76 4.87 38.49 -12.18
N VAL A 77 4.54 37.91 -13.33
CA VAL A 77 4.62 38.58 -14.62
C VAL A 77 3.24 38.75 -15.25
N SER A 78 2.69 37.67 -15.85
CA SER A 78 1.31 37.68 -16.33
C SER A 78 0.80 36.26 -16.59
N PRO A 79 -0.51 36.01 -16.45
CA PRO A 79 -1.12 34.76 -16.83
C PRO A 79 -0.93 34.39 -18.31
N PHE A 80 -0.84 35.38 -19.21
CA PHE A 80 -0.66 35.15 -20.64
C PHE A 80 0.76 34.69 -20.97
N GLU A 81 1.79 35.33 -20.39
CA GLU A 81 3.18 34.91 -20.57
C GLU A 81 3.42 33.51 -20.00
N ALA A 82 2.87 33.23 -18.83
CA ALA A 82 2.94 31.89 -18.23
C ALA A 82 2.27 30.83 -19.14
N LYS A 83 1.16 31.16 -19.78
CA LYS A 83 0.47 30.26 -20.74
C LYS A 83 1.31 29.98 -21.97
N LYS A 84 1.98 31.01 -22.54
CA LYS A 84 2.86 30.83 -23.72
C LYS A 84 4.04 29.89 -23.39
N VAL A 85 4.75 30.18 -22.30
CA VAL A 85 5.87 29.36 -21.86
C VAL A 85 5.41 27.96 -21.49
N GLY A 86 4.31 27.84 -20.73
CA GLY A 86 3.75 26.56 -20.34
C GLY A 86 3.30 25.72 -21.54
N ALA A 87 2.67 26.31 -22.54
CA ALA A 87 2.25 25.60 -23.74
C ALA A 87 3.45 25.03 -24.52
N ALA A 88 4.53 25.82 -24.68
CA ALA A 88 5.74 25.34 -25.36
C ALA A 88 6.36 24.14 -24.63
N LEU A 89 6.53 24.23 -23.31
CA LEU A 89 7.08 23.16 -22.48
C LEU A 89 6.20 21.91 -22.49
N ILE A 90 4.89 22.07 -22.32
CA ILE A 90 3.92 20.97 -22.37
C ILE A 90 3.97 20.26 -23.73
N SER A 91 4.01 21.00 -24.83
CA SER A 91 4.08 20.41 -26.17
C SER A 91 5.34 19.60 -26.39
N ALA A 92 6.49 20.11 -25.96
CA ALA A 92 7.78 19.40 -26.04
C ALA A 92 7.75 18.09 -25.21
N ASN A 93 7.23 18.14 -23.98
CA ASN A 93 7.15 16.96 -23.14
C ASN A 93 6.12 15.94 -23.67
N ILE A 94 4.99 16.38 -24.24
CA ILE A 94 4.02 15.49 -24.92
C ILE A 94 4.68 14.79 -26.11
N ALA A 95 5.43 15.51 -26.95
CA ALA A 95 6.13 14.89 -28.08
C ALA A 95 7.12 13.80 -27.62
N ARG A 96 7.87 14.05 -26.56
CA ARG A 96 8.75 13.06 -25.95
C ARG A 96 7.98 11.84 -25.43
N HIS A 97 6.88 12.03 -24.70
CA HIS A 97 6.07 10.91 -24.21
C HIS A 97 5.46 10.07 -25.33
N LEU A 98 5.04 10.69 -26.43
CA LEU A 98 4.57 9.96 -27.61
C LEU A 98 5.64 9.01 -28.16
N GLN A 99 6.89 9.49 -28.25
CA GLN A 99 8.00 8.71 -28.78
C GLN A 99 8.48 7.62 -27.82
N GLU A 100 8.58 7.93 -26.52
CA GLU A 100 9.23 7.05 -25.54
C GLU A 100 8.26 6.10 -24.82
N ARG A 101 6.99 6.48 -24.67
CA ARG A 101 6.03 5.79 -23.80
C ARG A 101 4.81 5.23 -24.53
N PHE A 102 4.36 5.90 -25.60
CA PHE A 102 3.09 5.58 -26.25
C PHE A 102 3.24 5.05 -27.68
N HIS A 103 4.46 5.04 -28.23
CA HIS A 103 4.72 4.60 -29.61
C HIS A 103 4.18 3.18 -29.91
N ASP A 104 4.37 2.26 -28.99
CA ASP A 104 3.99 0.86 -29.15
C ASP A 104 2.58 0.53 -28.64
N ARG A 105 1.76 1.54 -28.31
CA ARG A 105 0.39 1.30 -27.83
C ARG A 105 -0.52 0.87 -28.98
N PRO A 106 -1.33 -0.19 -28.79
CA PRO A 106 -2.23 -0.68 -29.83
C PRO A 106 -3.36 0.33 -30.11
N ARG A 107 -4.00 0.18 -31.27
CA ARG A 107 -5.08 1.10 -31.72
C ARG A 107 -6.28 1.17 -30.78
N ASP A 108 -6.55 0.10 -30.07
CA ASP A 108 -7.69 -0.02 -29.14
C ASP A 108 -7.33 0.37 -27.71
N TRP A 109 -6.11 0.84 -27.45
CA TRP A 109 -5.70 1.36 -26.15
C TRP A 109 -6.58 2.53 -25.70
N ARG A 110 -7.01 2.46 -24.44
CA ARG A 110 -7.91 3.44 -23.82
C ARG A 110 -7.26 4.05 -22.58
N PRO A 111 -6.50 5.13 -22.72
CA PRO A 111 -5.89 5.81 -21.58
C PRO A 111 -6.89 6.75 -20.89
N LEU A 112 -6.77 6.84 -19.56
CA LEU A 112 -7.37 7.88 -18.75
C LEU A 112 -6.29 8.86 -18.32
N VAL A 113 -6.44 10.14 -18.67
CA VAL A 113 -5.43 11.17 -18.37
C VAL A 113 -5.94 12.09 -17.25
N TYR A 114 -5.11 12.39 -16.27
CA TYR A 114 -5.45 13.36 -15.25
C TYR A 114 -4.28 14.27 -14.86
N CYS A 115 -4.63 15.47 -14.39
CA CYS A 115 -3.72 16.41 -13.72
C CYS A 115 -4.32 16.86 -12.39
N TRP A 116 -3.84 17.95 -11.81
CA TRP A 116 -4.31 18.42 -10.50
C TRP A 116 -5.81 18.71 -10.41
N ARG A 117 -6.40 19.35 -11.45
CA ARG A 117 -7.82 19.76 -11.48
C ARG A 117 -8.57 19.31 -12.74
N GLY A 118 -8.00 18.44 -13.57
CA GLY A 118 -8.61 18.06 -14.84
C GLY A 118 -8.65 19.19 -15.88
N GLY A 119 -7.68 20.11 -15.83
CA GLY A 119 -7.62 21.29 -16.70
C GLY A 119 -6.58 21.19 -17.82
N SER A 120 -5.89 22.29 -18.09
CA SER A 120 -5.03 22.46 -19.28
C SER A 120 -3.94 21.39 -19.46
N ARG A 121 -3.28 20.93 -18.38
CA ARG A 121 -2.20 19.93 -18.48
C ARG A 121 -2.73 18.59 -19.02
N SER A 122 -3.76 18.04 -18.38
CA SER A 122 -4.36 16.77 -18.84
C SER A 122 -5.11 16.93 -20.16
N GLY A 123 -5.78 18.06 -20.39
CA GLY A 123 -6.48 18.33 -21.64
C GLY A 123 -5.53 18.39 -22.83
N ALA A 124 -4.33 18.96 -22.68
CA ALA A 124 -3.35 19.02 -23.77
C ALA A 124 -2.90 17.62 -24.22
N LEU A 125 -2.49 16.74 -23.27
CA LEU A 125 -2.12 15.37 -23.63
C LEU A 125 -3.35 14.61 -24.16
N ALA A 126 -4.50 14.68 -23.48
CA ALA A 126 -5.70 13.96 -23.89
C ALA A 126 -6.11 14.30 -25.31
N GLN A 127 -6.03 15.57 -25.72
CA GLN A 127 -6.34 15.99 -27.09
C GLN A 127 -5.37 15.44 -28.11
N VAL A 128 -4.07 15.44 -27.84
CA VAL A 128 -3.06 14.88 -28.75
C VAL A 128 -3.28 13.37 -28.91
N LEU A 129 -3.46 12.63 -27.81
CA LEU A 129 -3.75 11.19 -27.88
C LEU A 129 -5.04 10.89 -28.65
N HIS A 130 -6.08 11.72 -28.45
CA HIS A 130 -7.32 11.60 -29.20
C HIS A 130 -7.12 11.83 -30.72
N GLN A 131 -6.29 12.81 -31.10
CA GLN A 131 -5.97 13.08 -32.52
C GLN A 131 -5.19 11.95 -33.17
N VAL A 132 -4.40 11.18 -32.41
CA VAL A 132 -3.76 9.94 -32.90
C VAL A 132 -4.81 8.85 -33.22
N GLY A 133 -5.98 8.93 -32.58
CA GLY A 133 -7.11 8.02 -32.82
C GLY A 133 -7.46 7.10 -31.67
N TRP A 134 -6.87 7.29 -30.49
CA TRP A 134 -7.19 6.52 -29.28
C TRP A 134 -8.47 7.04 -28.60
N HIS A 135 -9.12 6.16 -27.82
CA HIS A 135 -10.26 6.52 -26.99
C HIS A 135 -9.76 7.02 -25.62
N VAL A 136 -9.77 8.32 -25.45
CA VAL A 136 -9.14 8.96 -24.29
C VAL A 136 -10.17 9.44 -23.28
N GLY A 137 -10.01 9.05 -22.00
CA GLY A 137 -10.70 9.65 -20.87
C GLY A 137 -9.92 10.80 -20.27
N GLN A 138 -10.59 11.87 -19.86
CA GLN A 138 -10.01 12.90 -19.00
C GLN A 138 -10.77 12.91 -17.68
N LEU A 139 -10.03 12.75 -16.55
CA LEU A 139 -10.65 12.71 -15.23
C LEU A 139 -11.20 14.07 -14.83
N GLU A 140 -12.51 14.15 -14.60
CA GLU A 140 -13.22 15.34 -14.13
C GLU A 140 -12.69 15.76 -12.76
N GLY A 141 -12.32 17.02 -12.60
CA GLY A 141 -11.72 17.55 -11.38
C GLY A 141 -10.34 17.00 -11.03
N GLY A 142 -9.81 16.07 -11.84
CA GLY A 142 -8.46 15.50 -11.73
C GLY A 142 -8.15 14.87 -10.38
N TYR A 143 -6.86 14.95 -9.96
CA TYR A 143 -6.40 14.43 -8.68
C TYR A 143 -7.21 14.93 -7.46
N ARG A 144 -7.68 16.18 -7.49
CA ARG A 144 -8.49 16.71 -6.38
C ARG A 144 -9.82 15.97 -6.24
N ALA A 145 -10.47 15.62 -7.35
CA ALA A 145 -11.70 14.82 -7.31
C ALA A 145 -11.41 13.41 -6.84
N TYR A 146 -10.34 12.78 -7.36
CA TYR A 146 -9.86 11.48 -6.90
C TYR A 146 -9.62 11.48 -5.38
N ARG A 147 -8.83 12.44 -4.87
CA ARG A 147 -8.50 12.48 -3.44
C ARG A 147 -9.73 12.69 -2.54
N ARG A 148 -10.67 13.51 -2.97
CA ARG A 148 -11.94 13.67 -2.24
C ARG A 148 -12.73 12.36 -2.17
N GLN A 149 -12.77 11.62 -3.28
CA GLN A 149 -13.44 10.32 -3.31
C GLN A 149 -12.76 9.32 -2.39
N VAL A 150 -11.42 9.22 -2.43
CA VAL A 150 -10.64 8.37 -1.50
C VAL A 150 -11.01 8.65 -0.05
N LEU A 151 -10.99 9.92 0.36
CA LEU A 151 -11.30 10.31 1.75
C LEU A 151 -12.75 10.01 2.13
N ALA A 152 -13.71 10.25 1.25
CA ALA A 152 -15.12 9.97 1.51
C ALA A 152 -15.36 8.45 1.61
N ASP A 153 -14.78 7.67 0.73
CA ASP A 153 -14.96 6.22 0.68
C ASP A 153 -14.28 5.53 1.87
N LEU A 154 -13.12 5.99 2.34
CA LEU A 154 -12.44 5.42 3.49
C LEU A 154 -13.23 5.53 4.80
N VAL A 155 -14.21 6.42 4.86
CA VAL A 155 -15.17 6.49 5.98
C VAL A 155 -16.25 5.41 5.87
N VAL A 156 -16.67 5.05 4.65
CA VAL A 156 -17.85 4.21 4.41
C VAL A 156 -17.46 2.78 4.03
N LEU A 157 -16.48 2.57 3.16
CA LEU A 157 -16.13 1.24 2.66
C LEU A 157 -15.81 0.23 3.76
N PRO A 158 -15.04 0.56 4.81
CA PRO A 158 -14.73 -0.41 5.85
C PRO A 158 -15.96 -1.00 6.55
N THR A 159 -17.08 -0.26 6.61
CA THR A 159 -18.32 -0.72 7.27
C THR A 159 -19.13 -1.71 6.42
N ARG A 160 -18.77 -1.89 5.16
CA ARG A 160 -19.48 -2.78 4.22
C ARG A 160 -19.00 -4.22 4.25
N PHE A 161 -17.83 -4.48 4.86
CA PHE A 161 -17.18 -5.78 4.82
C PHE A 161 -17.32 -6.55 6.14
N GLN A 162 -17.27 -7.86 6.02
CA GLN A 162 -17.17 -8.77 7.16
C GLN A 162 -15.68 -9.00 7.45
N TRP A 163 -15.16 -8.34 8.47
CA TRP A 163 -13.77 -8.45 8.85
C TRP A 163 -13.46 -9.68 9.67
N ARG A 164 -12.24 -10.20 9.55
CA ARG A 164 -11.65 -11.24 10.38
C ARG A 164 -10.23 -10.80 10.77
N ALA A 165 -10.00 -10.48 12.04
CA ALA A 165 -8.69 -10.06 12.51
C ALA A 165 -7.80 -11.27 12.81
N VAL A 166 -6.65 -11.35 12.15
CA VAL A 166 -5.63 -12.37 12.41
C VAL A 166 -4.75 -11.86 13.56
N CYS A 167 -4.92 -12.47 14.72
CA CYS A 167 -4.17 -12.19 15.94
C CYS A 167 -3.08 -13.23 16.19
N GLY A 168 -2.10 -12.89 16.98
CA GLY A 168 -1.00 -13.79 17.38
C GLY A 168 0.23 -13.00 17.79
N LEU A 169 0.99 -13.50 18.73
CA LEU A 169 2.18 -12.86 19.24
C LEU A 169 3.18 -12.52 18.12
N THR A 170 4.09 -11.60 18.36
CA THR A 170 5.12 -11.23 17.39
C THR A 170 5.92 -12.46 16.94
N GLY A 171 6.12 -12.59 15.63
CA GLY A 171 6.80 -13.75 15.03
C GLY A 171 5.95 -15.03 14.94
N ALA A 172 4.65 -15.00 15.31
CA ALA A 172 3.78 -16.18 15.18
C ALA A 172 3.42 -16.53 13.71
N GLY A 173 3.81 -15.71 12.73
CA GLY A 173 3.58 -15.98 11.32
C GLY A 173 2.26 -15.42 10.78
N LYS A 174 1.71 -14.35 11.38
CA LYS A 174 0.47 -13.69 10.93
C LYS A 174 0.53 -13.30 9.45
N SER A 175 1.56 -12.58 9.04
CA SER A 175 1.74 -12.13 7.64
C SER A 175 1.94 -13.30 6.67
N ARG A 176 2.54 -14.44 7.11
CA ARG A 176 2.61 -15.67 6.31
C ARG A 176 1.24 -16.34 6.18
N LEU A 177 0.44 -16.35 7.26
CA LEU A 177 -0.94 -16.84 7.20
C LEU A 177 -1.80 -15.98 6.26
N LEU A 178 -1.66 -14.65 6.30
CA LEU A 178 -2.38 -13.76 5.37
C LEU A 178 -2.01 -14.05 3.90
N ARG A 179 -0.73 -14.21 3.60
CA ARG A 179 -0.29 -14.61 2.24
C ARG A 179 -0.84 -15.97 1.81
N ALA A 180 -0.87 -16.94 2.72
CA ALA A 180 -1.45 -18.25 2.44
C ALA A 180 -2.98 -18.17 2.24
N LEU A 181 -3.68 -17.33 3.01
CA LEU A 181 -5.11 -17.05 2.81
C LEU A 181 -5.38 -16.46 1.42
N GLU A 182 -4.58 -15.49 1.00
CA GLU A 182 -4.69 -14.88 -0.33
C GLU A 182 -4.43 -15.91 -1.44
N ALA A 183 -3.36 -16.71 -1.31
CA ALA A 183 -3.03 -17.78 -2.24
C ALA A 183 -4.14 -18.86 -2.34
N CYS A 184 -4.88 -19.10 -1.26
CA CYS A 184 -6.06 -19.98 -1.24
C CYS A 184 -7.35 -19.28 -1.70
N GLY A 185 -7.28 -18.06 -2.22
CA GLY A 185 -8.41 -17.30 -2.75
C GLY A 185 -9.20 -16.51 -1.69
N GLY A 186 -8.69 -16.35 -0.47
CA GLY A 186 -9.24 -15.46 0.55
C GLY A 186 -9.08 -13.99 0.19
N GLN A 187 -9.94 -13.11 0.70
CA GLN A 187 -9.75 -11.67 0.60
C GLN A 187 -8.88 -11.20 1.77
N VAL A 188 -7.77 -10.55 1.46
CA VAL A 188 -6.78 -10.12 2.45
C VAL A 188 -6.46 -8.63 2.29
N LEU A 189 -6.48 -7.89 3.39
CA LEU A 189 -5.94 -6.53 3.47
C LEU A 189 -4.63 -6.58 4.26
N ASP A 190 -3.51 -6.63 3.55
CA ASP A 190 -2.18 -6.61 4.14
C ASP A 190 -1.72 -5.16 4.38
N LEU A 191 -2.02 -4.63 5.55
CA LEU A 191 -1.70 -3.26 5.93
C LEU A 191 -0.19 -3.02 6.07
N GLU A 192 0.57 -4.02 6.52
CA GLU A 192 2.01 -3.93 6.64
C GLU A 192 2.68 -3.82 5.26
N ALA A 193 2.22 -4.63 4.29
CA ALA A 193 2.70 -4.55 2.91
C ALA A 193 2.36 -3.20 2.28
N LEU A 194 1.12 -2.70 2.43
CA LEU A 194 0.70 -1.39 1.92
C LEU A 194 1.46 -0.22 2.57
N ALA A 195 1.88 -0.39 3.83
CA ALA A 195 2.65 0.60 4.58
C ALA A 195 4.17 0.48 4.33
N ALA A 196 4.65 -0.54 3.62
CA ALA A 196 6.06 -0.89 3.51
C ALA A 196 6.75 -0.95 4.90
N HIS A 197 6.09 -1.57 5.90
CA HIS A 197 6.55 -1.58 7.28
C HIS A 197 5.91 -2.72 8.09
N ARG A 198 6.66 -3.42 8.93
CA ARG A 198 6.22 -4.58 9.72
C ARG A 198 5.63 -4.23 11.09
N GLY A 199 4.99 -3.08 11.25
CA GLY A 199 4.23 -2.70 12.44
C GLY A 199 5.04 -2.46 13.74
N SER A 200 6.25 -2.95 13.87
CA SER A 200 7.06 -2.92 15.10
C SER A 200 8.12 -1.82 15.11
N VAL A 201 8.77 -1.59 16.26
CA VAL A 201 9.92 -0.67 16.37
C VAL A 201 11.05 -1.03 15.40
N LEU A 202 11.25 -2.32 15.14
CA LEU A 202 12.24 -2.84 14.19
C LEU A 202 11.66 -3.03 12.77
N GLY A 203 10.41 -2.61 12.54
CA GLY A 203 9.61 -2.98 11.36
C GLY A 203 9.94 -2.23 10.07
N SER A 204 10.81 -1.22 10.08
CA SER A 204 11.23 -0.55 8.84
C SER A 204 11.97 -1.51 7.92
N LEU A 205 11.62 -1.48 6.63
CA LEU A 205 12.27 -2.31 5.62
C LEU A 205 13.53 -1.60 5.10
N PRO A 206 14.65 -2.33 4.87
CA PRO A 206 15.79 -1.76 4.18
C PRO A 206 15.38 -1.42 2.75
N ASP A 207 15.89 -0.34 2.21
CA ASP A 207 15.72 0.10 0.81
C ASP A 207 14.27 0.35 0.34
N LEU A 208 13.29 0.25 1.24
CA LEU A 208 11.89 0.50 0.93
C LEU A 208 11.27 1.46 1.97
N PRO A 209 11.34 2.78 1.72
CA PRO A 209 10.74 3.77 2.62
C PRO A 209 9.22 3.64 2.65
N GLN A 210 8.63 4.00 3.78
CA GLN A 210 7.17 4.08 3.88
C GLN A 210 6.63 5.10 2.86
N PRO A 211 5.48 4.83 2.23
CA PRO A 211 4.82 5.81 1.38
C PRO A 211 4.37 7.04 2.18
N SER A 212 3.97 8.09 1.49
CA SER A 212 3.29 9.20 2.15
C SER A 212 1.97 8.73 2.77
N GLN A 213 1.45 9.46 3.76
CA GLN A 213 0.13 9.17 4.34
C GLN A 213 -0.98 9.14 3.26
N LYS A 214 -0.91 10.06 2.29
CA LYS A 214 -1.88 10.11 1.20
C LYS A 214 -1.80 8.88 0.31
N MET A 215 -0.60 8.48 -0.06
CA MET A 215 -0.39 7.29 -0.89
C MET A 215 -0.82 6.02 -0.16
N PHE A 216 -0.52 5.88 1.13
CA PHE A 216 -1.01 4.77 1.95
C PHE A 216 -2.55 4.69 1.95
N GLU A 217 -3.23 5.81 2.14
CA GLU A 217 -4.69 5.88 2.09
C GLU A 217 -5.24 5.54 0.70
N SER A 218 -4.57 5.98 -0.36
CA SER A 218 -4.90 5.63 -1.75
C SER A 218 -4.74 4.12 -2.02
N LEU A 219 -3.68 3.50 -1.49
CA LEU A 219 -3.45 2.06 -1.58
C LEU A 219 -4.52 1.26 -0.83
N VAL A 220 -4.84 1.66 0.41
CA VAL A 220 -5.92 1.04 1.21
C VAL A 220 -7.26 1.17 0.48
N TRP A 221 -7.60 2.35 -0.01
CA TRP A 221 -8.83 2.58 -0.78
C TRP A 221 -8.91 1.68 -2.02
N ASN A 222 -7.80 1.57 -2.77
CA ASN A 222 -7.75 0.73 -3.96
C ASN A 222 -7.95 -0.76 -3.63
N ALA A 223 -7.36 -1.25 -2.55
CA ALA A 223 -7.56 -2.63 -2.08
C ALA A 223 -9.02 -2.88 -1.68
N LEU A 224 -9.61 -1.96 -0.89
CA LEU A 224 -11.01 -2.09 -0.44
C LEU A 224 -12.00 -2.16 -1.60
N ARG A 225 -11.77 -1.47 -2.70
CA ARG A 225 -12.65 -1.48 -3.87
C ARG A 225 -12.67 -2.81 -4.63
N GLN A 226 -11.66 -3.65 -4.43
CA GLN A 226 -11.56 -4.95 -5.08
C GLN A 226 -12.26 -6.07 -4.29
N PHE A 227 -12.66 -5.81 -3.05
CA PHE A 227 -13.29 -6.81 -2.19
C PHE A 227 -14.80 -6.94 -2.45
N SER A 228 -15.28 -8.17 -2.36
CA SER A 228 -16.72 -8.49 -2.35
C SER A 228 -17.26 -8.41 -0.92
N PRO A 229 -18.34 -7.64 -0.67
CA PRO A 229 -18.98 -7.59 0.64
C PRO A 229 -19.59 -8.92 1.12
N SER A 230 -19.82 -9.87 0.21
CA SER A 230 -20.39 -11.16 0.52
C SER A 230 -19.37 -12.16 1.11
N ARG A 231 -18.09 -11.84 1.09
CA ARG A 231 -17.00 -12.70 1.55
C ARG A 231 -16.22 -12.01 2.67
N PRO A 232 -15.72 -12.75 3.68
CA PRO A 232 -14.92 -12.15 4.73
C PRO A 232 -13.60 -11.59 4.20
N VAL A 233 -13.14 -10.50 4.81
CA VAL A 233 -11.83 -9.90 4.56
C VAL A 233 -10.95 -10.14 5.78
N TYR A 234 -9.82 -10.80 5.57
CA TYR A 234 -8.82 -11.05 6.60
C TYR A 234 -7.84 -9.87 6.67
N VAL A 235 -7.49 -9.46 7.88
CA VAL A 235 -6.57 -8.37 8.14
C VAL A 235 -5.72 -8.68 9.37
N GLU A 236 -4.49 -8.22 9.42
CA GLU A 236 -3.67 -8.35 10.63
C GLU A 236 -4.21 -7.48 11.76
N ALA A 237 -4.12 -7.99 13.00
CA ALA A 237 -4.53 -7.25 14.20
C ALA A 237 -3.53 -6.12 14.49
N GLU A 238 -3.67 -5.04 13.74
CA GLU A 238 -2.80 -3.88 13.80
C GLU A 238 -3.32 -2.79 14.75
N SER A 239 -2.40 -1.90 15.11
CA SER A 239 -2.69 -0.69 15.87
C SER A 239 -3.17 0.44 14.95
N LYS A 240 -3.51 1.59 15.56
CA LYS A 240 -3.83 2.81 14.80
C LYS A 240 -2.69 3.35 13.94
N LYS A 241 -1.45 2.87 14.20
CA LYS A 241 -0.25 3.32 13.49
C LYS A 241 0.60 2.15 13.06
N ILE A 242 1.14 2.25 11.86
CA ILE A 242 2.13 1.34 11.28
C ILE A 242 3.34 2.20 10.91
N GLY A 243 4.40 2.13 11.71
CA GLY A 243 5.50 3.08 11.62
C GLY A 243 5.02 4.53 11.83
N VAL A 244 5.21 5.39 10.83
CA VAL A 244 4.76 6.79 10.87
C VAL A 244 3.34 6.99 10.31
N LEU A 245 2.77 5.98 9.67
CA LEU A 245 1.47 6.06 9.00
C LEU A 245 0.31 5.78 9.96
N ARG A 246 -0.82 6.43 9.70
CA ARG A 246 -2.07 6.22 10.44
C ARG A 246 -3.07 5.43 9.59
N VAL A 247 -3.58 4.35 10.18
CA VAL A 247 -4.68 3.59 9.58
C VAL A 247 -5.97 4.41 9.65
N PRO A 248 -6.79 4.48 8.60
CA PRO A 248 -8.06 5.21 8.62
C PRO A 248 -8.94 4.81 9.81
N ASP A 249 -9.49 5.79 10.53
CA ASP A 249 -10.21 5.54 11.80
C ASP A 249 -11.41 4.59 11.64
N ALA A 250 -12.16 4.69 10.54
CA ALA A 250 -13.28 3.79 10.27
C ALA A 250 -12.81 2.34 10.05
N LEU A 251 -11.66 2.15 9.41
CA LEU A 251 -11.07 0.83 9.24
C LEU A 251 -10.60 0.26 10.58
N VAL A 252 -9.93 1.07 11.40
CA VAL A 252 -9.53 0.67 12.77
C VAL A 252 -10.75 0.24 13.59
N ALA A 253 -11.82 1.01 13.56
CA ALA A 253 -13.06 0.68 14.29
C ALA A 253 -13.66 -0.65 13.81
N ALA A 254 -13.72 -0.87 12.50
CA ALA A 254 -14.23 -2.11 11.91
C ALA A 254 -13.36 -3.33 12.27
N MET A 255 -12.04 -3.19 12.21
CA MET A 255 -11.08 -4.23 12.61
C MET A 255 -11.23 -4.60 14.09
N TRP A 256 -11.29 -3.62 14.97
CA TRP A 256 -11.36 -3.86 16.42
C TRP A 256 -12.69 -4.50 16.85
N ALA A 257 -13.77 -4.23 16.14
CA ALA A 257 -15.08 -4.84 16.37
C ALA A 257 -15.21 -6.27 15.78
N SER A 258 -14.25 -6.71 14.98
CA SER A 258 -14.36 -7.95 14.23
C SER A 258 -14.09 -9.21 15.08
N PRO A 259 -14.63 -10.37 14.67
CA PRO A 259 -14.15 -11.66 15.17
C PRO A 259 -12.66 -11.87 14.87
N CYS A 260 -11.97 -12.51 15.82
CA CYS A 260 -10.54 -12.82 15.71
C CYS A 260 -10.31 -14.29 15.35
N VAL A 261 -9.18 -14.55 14.72
CA VAL A 261 -8.54 -15.87 14.59
C VAL A 261 -7.14 -15.74 15.17
N VAL A 262 -6.75 -16.61 16.10
CA VAL A 262 -5.45 -16.53 16.78
C VAL A 262 -4.51 -17.59 16.24
N ILE A 263 -3.36 -17.19 15.69
CA ILE A 263 -2.26 -18.11 15.38
C ILE A 263 -1.32 -18.22 16.58
N GLU A 264 -1.08 -19.44 17.02
CA GLU A 264 -0.18 -19.79 18.11
C GLU A 264 1.04 -20.54 17.58
N ALA A 265 2.22 -20.05 17.91
CA ALA A 265 3.49 -20.68 17.55
C ALA A 265 4.38 -20.81 18.78
N PRO A 266 5.08 -21.93 18.97
CA PRO A 266 6.08 -22.09 20.05
C PRO A 266 7.22 -21.06 19.88
N VAL A 267 7.82 -20.64 20.98
CA VAL A 267 8.88 -19.61 20.96
C VAL A 267 9.99 -19.95 19.97
N ARG A 268 10.44 -21.19 19.90
CA ARG A 268 11.48 -21.64 18.95
C ARG A 268 11.07 -21.40 17.48
N ALA A 269 9.81 -21.66 17.13
CA ALA A 269 9.31 -21.42 15.78
C ALA A 269 9.26 -19.91 15.48
N ARG A 270 8.84 -19.11 16.46
CA ARG A 270 8.80 -17.65 16.37
C ARG A 270 10.20 -17.04 16.16
N VAL A 271 11.20 -17.52 16.90
CA VAL A 271 12.61 -17.13 16.75
C VAL A 271 13.09 -17.44 15.33
N ALA A 272 12.85 -18.65 14.84
CA ALA A 272 13.25 -19.05 13.49
C ALA A 272 12.58 -18.18 12.40
N LEU A 273 11.29 -17.91 12.53
CA LEU A 273 10.54 -17.04 11.60
C LEU A 273 11.08 -15.61 11.60
N LEU A 274 11.30 -15.04 12.78
CA LEU A 274 11.82 -13.67 12.90
C LEU A 274 13.25 -13.54 12.36
N LYS A 275 14.13 -14.50 12.61
CA LYS A 275 15.48 -14.49 12.04
C LYS A 275 15.46 -14.48 10.51
N ALA A 276 14.58 -15.28 9.90
CA ALA A 276 14.42 -15.29 8.45
C ALA A 276 13.81 -13.98 7.92
N GLU A 277 12.87 -13.37 8.64
CA GLU A 277 12.23 -12.11 8.22
C GLU A 277 13.11 -10.88 8.41
N TYR A 278 14.02 -10.92 9.38
CA TYR A 278 14.91 -9.81 9.76
C TYR A 278 16.38 -10.12 9.46
N GLU A 279 16.67 -10.94 8.46
CA GLU A 279 18.03 -11.35 8.05
C GLU A 279 18.95 -10.13 7.80
N HIS A 280 18.39 -9.02 7.31
CA HIS A 280 19.13 -7.78 7.10
C HIS A 280 19.75 -7.20 8.38
N PHE A 281 19.21 -7.48 9.57
CA PHE A 281 19.83 -7.09 10.84
C PHE A 281 20.96 -8.04 11.26
N ILE A 282 20.93 -9.27 10.76
CA ILE A 282 22.04 -10.22 10.97
C ILE A 282 23.24 -9.79 10.11
N THR A 283 22.98 -9.26 8.92
CA THR A 283 24.00 -8.74 8.01
C THR A 283 24.48 -7.33 8.38
N ASP A 284 23.66 -6.53 9.07
CA ASP A 284 24.02 -5.21 9.60
C ASP A 284 23.69 -5.09 11.10
N PRO A 285 24.55 -5.66 11.97
CA PRO A 285 24.38 -5.59 13.43
C PRO A 285 24.39 -4.17 14.00
N ALA A 286 25.07 -3.23 13.33
CA ALA A 286 25.15 -1.84 13.77
C ALA A 286 23.79 -1.15 13.65
N ALA A 287 23.06 -1.38 12.56
CA ALA A 287 21.71 -0.87 12.38
C ALA A 287 20.74 -1.41 13.44
N LEU A 288 20.86 -2.70 13.82
CA LEU A 288 20.06 -3.27 14.90
C LEU A 288 20.38 -2.62 16.24
N THR A 289 21.66 -2.46 16.56
CA THR A 289 22.11 -1.83 17.80
C THR A 289 21.55 -0.42 17.95
N ALA A 290 21.66 0.41 16.89
CA ALA A 290 21.12 1.77 16.89
C ALA A 290 19.61 1.82 17.15
N LYS A 291 18.85 0.86 16.59
CA LYS A 291 17.41 0.76 16.84
C LYS A 291 17.08 0.31 18.27
N LEU A 292 17.83 -0.63 18.84
CA LEU A 292 17.62 -1.09 20.21
C LEU A 292 17.97 -0.02 21.25
N GLU A 293 18.91 0.89 20.94
CA GLU A 293 19.23 2.03 21.80
C GLU A 293 18.04 2.96 22.04
N CYS A 294 17.11 3.07 21.09
CA CYS A 294 15.87 3.82 21.27
C CYS A 294 14.99 3.25 22.41
N LEU A 295 15.21 2.00 22.80
CA LEU A 295 14.48 1.34 23.88
C LEU A 295 15.13 1.56 25.28
N SER A 296 16.26 2.25 25.37
CA SER A 296 17.00 2.48 26.63
C SER A 296 16.16 3.16 27.70
N GLY A 297 15.27 4.09 27.31
CA GLY A 297 14.34 4.74 28.21
C GLY A 297 13.28 3.82 28.81
N LEU A 298 12.99 2.67 28.18
CA LEU A 298 12.01 1.69 28.65
C LEU A 298 12.61 0.59 29.51
N TYR A 299 13.83 0.14 29.21
CA TYR A 299 14.45 -1.04 29.82
C TYR A 299 15.68 -0.76 30.67
N GLY A 300 16.21 0.45 30.59
CA GLY A 300 17.42 0.85 31.26
C GLY A 300 18.71 0.31 30.60
N ARG A 301 19.84 0.89 31.03
CA ARG A 301 21.14 0.68 30.39
C ARG A 301 21.60 -0.80 30.43
N ALA A 302 21.43 -1.48 31.56
CA ALA A 302 21.90 -2.86 31.73
C ALA A 302 21.26 -3.86 30.74
N VAL A 303 19.98 -3.68 30.38
CA VAL A 303 19.32 -4.55 29.41
C VAL A 303 19.83 -4.27 27.99
N ILE A 304 20.05 -2.99 27.65
CA ILE A 304 20.61 -2.62 26.35
C ILE A 304 22.04 -3.16 26.20
N GLU A 305 22.86 -3.06 27.24
CA GLU A 305 24.24 -3.64 27.26
C GLU A 305 24.21 -5.16 27.09
N LYS A 306 23.29 -5.87 27.75
CA LYS A 306 23.04 -7.29 27.52
C LYS A 306 22.72 -7.61 26.05
N TRP A 307 21.80 -6.88 25.47
CA TRP A 307 21.42 -7.10 24.06
C TRP A 307 22.57 -6.82 23.11
N ARG A 308 23.36 -5.77 23.39
CA ARG A 308 24.55 -5.44 22.62
C ARG A 308 25.59 -6.59 22.70
N ALA A 309 25.85 -7.12 23.89
CA ALA A 309 26.74 -8.25 24.06
C ALA A 309 26.27 -9.52 23.33
N LEU A 310 24.96 -9.76 23.23
CA LEU A 310 24.41 -10.87 22.45
C LEU A 310 24.58 -10.63 20.93
N ILE A 311 24.48 -9.40 20.46
CA ILE A 311 24.74 -9.02 19.06
C ILE A 311 26.21 -9.25 18.72
N ASP A 312 27.11 -8.73 19.55
CA ASP A 312 28.58 -8.85 19.37
C ASP A 312 29.04 -10.31 19.35
N ALA A 313 28.38 -11.17 20.13
CA ALA A 313 28.63 -12.61 20.18
C ALA A 313 27.87 -13.42 19.12
N ALA A 314 27.13 -12.78 18.22
CA ALA A 314 26.25 -13.39 17.21
C ALA A 314 25.22 -14.41 17.78
N ARG A 315 24.80 -14.20 19.04
CA ARG A 315 23.84 -15.08 19.75
C ARG A 315 22.40 -14.68 19.41
N TRP A 316 22.05 -14.76 18.13
CA TRP A 316 20.80 -14.26 17.56
C TRP A 316 19.54 -14.90 18.16
N ASP A 317 19.58 -16.20 18.45
CA ASP A 317 18.42 -16.92 19.01
C ASP A 317 18.08 -16.39 20.40
N GLU A 318 19.08 -16.21 21.24
CA GLU A 318 18.90 -15.71 22.60
C GLU A 318 18.50 -14.26 22.64
N LEU A 319 19.07 -13.43 21.74
CA LEU A 319 18.64 -12.05 21.58
C LEU A 319 17.16 -11.96 21.18
N THR A 320 16.79 -12.74 20.17
CA THR A 320 15.41 -12.74 19.65
C THR A 320 14.43 -13.24 20.70
N GLU A 321 14.78 -14.31 21.44
CA GLU A 321 13.94 -14.83 22.52
C GLU A 321 13.79 -13.81 23.66
N ASP A 322 14.87 -13.17 24.10
CA ASP A 322 14.83 -12.14 25.15
C ASP A 322 13.99 -10.92 24.73
N LEU A 323 14.11 -10.48 23.47
CA LEU A 323 13.26 -9.42 22.91
C LEU A 323 11.79 -9.81 22.88
N LEU A 324 11.48 -11.04 22.48
CA LEU A 324 10.10 -11.54 22.48
C LEU A 324 9.50 -11.51 23.89
N ILE A 325 10.19 -12.07 24.86
CA ILE A 325 9.68 -12.23 26.23
C ILE A 325 9.59 -10.87 26.95
N ARG A 326 10.60 -10.01 26.82
CA ARG A 326 10.67 -8.75 27.56
C ARG A 326 9.94 -7.60 26.92
N HIS A 327 9.98 -7.51 25.59
CA HIS A 327 9.46 -6.34 24.87
C HIS A 327 8.14 -6.66 24.15
N TYR A 328 8.17 -7.59 23.20
CA TYR A 328 7.08 -7.78 22.27
C TYR A 328 5.83 -8.41 22.90
N ASP A 329 5.98 -9.51 23.64
CA ASP A 329 4.82 -10.24 24.17
C ASP A 329 4.02 -9.42 25.20
N PRO A 330 4.64 -8.72 26.16
CA PRO A 330 3.91 -7.87 27.08
C PRO A 330 3.23 -6.67 26.40
N ALA A 331 3.89 -6.07 25.40
CA ALA A 331 3.33 -4.94 24.65
C ALA A 331 2.15 -5.37 23.79
N TYR A 332 2.30 -6.46 23.04
CA TYR A 332 1.25 -7.02 22.19
C TYR A 332 0.03 -7.45 22.99
N THR A 333 0.25 -8.21 24.07
CA THR A 333 -0.85 -8.71 24.91
C THR A 333 -1.68 -7.57 25.48
N ARG A 334 -1.04 -6.53 26.03
CA ARG A 334 -1.74 -5.35 26.56
C ARG A 334 -2.55 -4.63 25.46
N SER A 335 -1.96 -4.44 24.29
CA SER A 335 -2.63 -3.75 23.18
C SER A 335 -3.80 -4.56 22.64
N THR A 336 -3.58 -5.85 22.39
CA THR A 336 -4.58 -6.71 21.75
C THR A 336 -5.77 -6.98 22.66
N LEU A 337 -5.55 -7.24 23.96
CA LEU A 337 -6.64 -7.41 24.94
C LEU A 337 -7.51 -6.14 25.07
N LYS A 338 -6.89 -4.97 24.94
CA LYS A 338 -7.61 -3.69 25.01
C LYS A 338 -8.51 -3.45 23.80
N HIS A 339 -8.06 -3.84 22.61
CA HIS A 339 -8.70 -3.42 21.37
C HIS A 339 -9.54 -4.51 20.69
N TYR A 340 -9.31 -5.79 20.99
CA TYR A 340 -10.00 -6.92 20.35
C TYR A 340 -10.81 -7.73 21.40
N PRO A 341 -12.03 -7.32 21.72
CA PRO A 341 -12.84 -7.98 22.74
C PRO A 341 -13.22 -9.44 22.40
N SER A 342 -13.23 -9.77 21.10
CA SER A 342 -13.50 -11.13 20.62
C SER A 342 -12.33 -12.11 20.82
N LEU A 343 -11.15 -11.64 21.21
CA LEU A 343 -9.93 -12.44 21.29
C LEU A 343 -10.05 -13.65 22.25
N SER A 344 -10.78 -13.49 23.37
CA SER A 344 -10.94 -14.55 24.38
C SER A 344 -11.75 -15.77 23.86
N ARG A 345 -12.59 -15.56 22.86
CA ARG A 345 -13.44 -16.57 22.23
C ARG A 345 -12.95 -16.99 20.84
N ALA A 346 -11.82 -16.45 20.40
CA ALA A 346 -11.30 -16.66 19.06
C ALA A 346 -10.82 -18.11 18.88
N PRO A 347 -11.09 -18.72 17.72
CA PRO A 347 -10.49 -20.00 17.35
C PRO A 347 -8.96 -19.88 17.31
N ARG A 348 -8.28 -20.94 17.76
CA ARG A 348 -6.83 -20.98 17.87
C ARG A 348 -6.25 -21.95 16.85
N LEU A 349 -5.40 -21.42 16.00
CA LEU A 349 -4.66 -22.14 14.98
C LEU A 349 -3.26 -22.43 15.52
N ARG A 350 -2.95 -23.68 15.78
CA ARG A 350 -1.63 -24.08 16.26
C ARG A 350 -0.71 -24.34 15.08
N LEU A 351 0.38 -23.59 15.01
CA LEU A 351 1.43 -23.78 14.03
C LEU A 351 2.32 -24.96 14.46
N ALA A 352 2.19 -26.08 13.77
CA ALA A 352 3.01 -27.26 14.06
C ALA A 352 4.43 -27.13 13.53
N ALA A 353 4.59 -26.51 12.33
CA ALA A 353 5.89 -26.26 11.70
C ALA A 353 5.85 -24.95 10.91
N ALA A 354 6.98 -24.24 10.83
CA ALA A 354 7.09 -22.98 10.10
C ALA A 354 7.30 -23.20 8.58
N THR A 355 6.44 -24.01 7.95
CA THR A 355 6.51 -24.34 6.53
C THR A 355 5.32 -23.78 5.76
N ASP A 356 5.48 -23.51 4.45
CA ASP A 356 4.43 -22.99 3.61
C ASP A 356 3.24 -23.97 3.50
N ALA A 357 3.49 -25.27 3.51
CA ALA A 357 2.44 -26.29 3.54
C ALA A 357 1.56 -26.18 4.79
N GLU A 358 2.16 -25.91 5.95
CA GLU A 358 1.41 -25.74 7.19
C GLU A 358 0.61 -24.43 7.20
N PHE A 359 1.15 -23.34 6.71
CA PHE A 359 0.39 -22.09 6.55
C PHE A 359 -0.77 -22.26 5.56
N THR A 360 -0.58 -23.01 4.46
CA THR A 360 -1.66 -23.34 3.52
C THR A 360 -2.76 -24.15 4.20
N ARG A 361 -2.40 -25.17 5.00
CA ARG A 361 -3.36 -25.96 5.78
C ARG A 361 -4.17 -25.10 6.75
N LEU A 362 -3.50 -24.17 7.48
CA LEU A 362 -4.17 -23.27 8.40
C LEU A 362 -5.07 -22.26 7.67
N ALA A 363 -4.65 -21.79 6.50
CA ALA A 363 -5.45 -20.91 5.66
C ALA A 363 -6.75 -21.61 5.19
N GLN A 364 -6.66 -22.85 4.75
CA GLN A 364 -7.83 -23.66 4.37
C GLN A 364 -8.81 -23.85 5.53
N GLN A 365 -8.31 -24.05 6.75
CA GLN A 365 -9.16 -24.10 7.96
C GLN A 365 -9.89 -22.78 8.25
N CYS A 366 -9.30 -21.64 7.91
CA CYS A 366 -9.96 -20.34 8.06
C CYS A 366 -11.05 -20.10 7.02
N LEU A 367 -10.90 -20.67 5.82
CA LEU A 367 -11.79 -20.46 4.70
C LEU A 367 -12.97 -21.44 4.66
N ALA A 368 -12.85 -22.57 5.36
CA ALA A 368 -13.91 -23.58 5.53
C ALA A 368 -15.00 -23.09 6.49
#